data_3f30593564b22bf324d3664afc6bb9f4
#
_entry.id   3f30593564b22bf324d3664afc6bb9f4
#
_cell.length_a   1.000
_cell.length_b   1.000
_cell.length_c   1.000
_cell.angle_alpha   90.00
_cell.angle_beta   90.00
_cell.angle_gamma   90.00
#
_symmetry.space_group_name_H-M   'P 1'
#
loop_
_entity.id
_entity.type
_entity.pdbx_description
1 polymer ?
#
loop_
_entity_poly.entity_id
_entity_poly.type
_entity_poly.pdbx_seq_one_letter_code
_entity_poly.pdbx_strand_id
1 'polypeptide(L)'
;MLRRRTGAARIVTSALLVLTLGACGASGGASGGDVITEAPSAAEVTPASDTRDFQGELILDLADDPIDPVDGPEPVLPVTVTDNQGTEVEITDISRILPLDLYGTTSRMVFELGLGDNVIGRDVSSSFDEIADRPLVTTNGHELSAEAILDLNPSVLITDTSLGPWDVVLQMRDAGIPVVVVDADRGLDNITSLTMSVAEALGVPERGAKLAERIEAETATSIAGVETIVPTDLNQELRTLFIYARGQAGIYYIFGEDSGADSLIEAAGGYDVSSEIGWSGARPANDEAIISAQPDVLLMMTKGLESVGGIDGLIEQFPALANTPAGQNRRVIAMPDEQILSYGTRTPAVLNALAVALYAPGAL
;
A
#
# COMPACT_ATOMS: atom_id res chain seq x y z
N MET A 1 -53.91 57.77 43.12
CA MET A 1 -53.83 58.98 42.27
C MET A 1 -52.77 58.79 41.22
N LEU A 2 -53.22 58.83 39.95
CA LEU A 2 -52.61 59.41 38.75
C LEU A 2 -51.17 58.96 38.40
N ARG A 3 -50.77 58.58 37.20
CA ARG A 3 -51.33 58.71 35.84
C ARG A 3 -50.57 57.75 34.91
N ARG A 4 -51.28 57.19 33.98
CA ARG A 4 -50.73 56.54 32.77
C ARG A 4 -49.93 57.47 31.90
N ARG A 5 -48.85 57.01 31.28
CA ARG A 5 -48.46 57.48 29.95
C ARG A 5 -47.85 56.35 29.14
N THR A 6 -48.51 56.07 28.07
CA THR A 6 -48.16 55.25 26.94
C THR A 6 -47.02 55.88 26.13
N GLY A 7 -46.01 55.11 25.72
CA GLY A 7 -44.97 55.52 24.78
C GLY A 7 -44.69 54.42 23.77
N ALA A 8 -45.04 54.70 22.52
CA ALA A 8 -44.93 53.79 21.39
C ALA A 8 -43.46 53.49 21.01
N ALA A 9 -43.17 52.21 20.87
CA ALA A 9 -41.88 51.75 20.34
C ALA A 9 -41.86 51.80 18.79
N ARG A 10 -40.92 52.53 18.24
CA ARG A 10 -40.59 52.51 16.80
C ARG A 10 -39.56 51.43 16.56
N ILE A 11 -39.94 50.43 15.75
CA ILE A 11 -39.04 49.40 15.22
C ILE A 11 -38.23 50.06 14.09
N VAL A 12 -36.92 50.12 14.28
CA VAL A 12 -35.96 50.46 13.21
C VAL A 12 -35.32 49.18 12.73
N THR A 13 -35.69 48.78 11.54
CA THR A 13 -35.09 47.62 10.83
C THR A 13 -33.79 48.11 10.18
N SER A 14 -32.66 47.74 10.79
CA SER A 14 -31.35 47.97 10.16
C SER A 14 -30.99 46.71 9.33
N ALA A 15 -30.98 46.87 8.02
CA ALA A 15 -30.43 45.88 7.10
C ALA A 15 -28.90 45.92 7.17
N LEU A 16 -28.29 44.85 7.62
CA LEU A 16 -26.84 44.64 7.63
C LEU A 16 -26.43 44.06 6.27
N LEU A 17 -25.81 44.86 5.44
CA LEU A 17 -25.20 44.42 4.19
C LEU A 17 -23.81 43.83 4.51
N VAL A 18 -23.66 42.51 4.43
CA VAL A 18 -22.36 41.84 4.58
C VAL A 18 -21.66 41.88 3.22
N LEU A 19 -20.68 42.73 3.06
CA LEU A 19 -19.71 42.67 1.97
C LEU A 19 -18.67 41.59 2.31
N THR A 20 -18.71 40.46 1.60
CA THR A 20 -17.61 39.53 1.59
C THR A 20 -16.50 40.03 0.66
N LEU A 21 -15.45 40.59 1.23
CA LEU A 21 -14.19 40.80 0.52
C LEU A 21 -13.49 39.47 0.37
N GLY A 22 -13.48 38.96 -0.84
CA GLY A 22 -12.60 37.87 -1.23
C GLY A 22 -11.13 38.31 -1.20
N ALA A 23 -10.37 37.89 -0.20
CA ALA A 23 -8.93 38.05 -0.18
C ALA A 23 -8.31 36.87 -0.91
N CYS A 24 -7.89 37.06 -2.17
CA CYS A 24 -6.87 36.20 -2.79
C CYS A 24 -5.55 36.46 -2.07
N GLY A 25 -5.23 35.60 -1.13
CA GLY A 25 -3.91 35.52 -0.51
C GLY A 25 -3.13 34.40 -1.16
N ALA A 26 -2.31 34.72 -2.16
CA ALA A 26 -1.22 33.84 -2.57
C ALA A 26 -0.16 33.87 -1.47
N SER A 27 -0.10 32.84 -0.65
CA SER A 27 1.03 32.56 0.21
C SER A 27 1.69 31.30 -0.28
N GLY A 28 2.84 31.45 -0.95
CA GLY A 28 3.77 30.37 -1.15
C GLY A 28 4.25 29.86 0.21
N GLY A 29 4.03 28.60 0.50
CA GLY A 29 4.52 27.88 1.65
C GLY A 29 4.56 26.40 1.29
N ALA A 30 5.63 25.75 1.67
CA ALA A 30 5.99 24.37 1.41
C ALA A 30 4.80 23.42 1.22
N SER A 31 4.77 22.75 0.08
CA SER A 31 3.75 21.81 -0.31
C SER A 31 3.85 20.51 0.50
N GLY A 32 3.12 20.40 1.58
CA GLY A 32 2.60 19.13 2.00
C GLY A 32 1.24 18.99 1.32
N GLY A 33 1.09 18.12 0.32
CA GLY A 33 -0.21 17.79 -0.24
C GLY A 33 -1.11 17.26 0.88
N ASP A 34 -2.42 17.51 0.77
CA ASP A 34 -3.37 16.89 1.69
C ASP A 34 -3.25 15.37 1.57
N VAL A 35 -3.21 14.67 2.73
CA VAL A 35 -3.17 13.21 2.77
C VAL A 35 -4.58 12.70 2.52
N ILE A 36 -4.72 11.84 1.52
CA ILE A 36 -6.00 11.27 1.08
C ILE A 36 -6.16 9.91 1.74
N THR A 37 -7.14 9.80 2.63
CA THR A 37 -7.39 8.58 3.43
C THR A 37 -8.52 7.72 2.88
N GLU A 38 -9.28 8.23 1.91
CA GLU A 38 -10.40 7.53 1.29
C GLU A 38 -10.50 7.95 -0.18
N ALA A 39 -10.74 7.02 -1.07
CA ALA A 39 -10.99 7.28 -2.48
C ALA A 39 -12.41 6.84 -2.87
N PRO A 40 -13.15 7.62 -3.67
CA PRO A 40 -14.43 7.18 -4.19
C PRO A 40 -14.24 5.97 -5.13
N SER A 41 -15.31 5.23 -5.37
CA SER A 41 -15.27 4.13 -6.36
C SER A 41 -14.93 4.66 -7.75
N ALA A 42 -13.97 4.02 -8.42
CA ALA A 42 -13.63 4.35 -9.81
C ALA A 42 -14.83 4.28 -10.74
N ALA A 43 -15.76 3.35 -10.48
CA ALA A 43 -17.00 3.23 -11.26
C ALA A 43 -17.98 4.41 -11.08
N GLU A 44 -17.81 5.24 -10.06
CA GLU A 44 -18.72 6.34 -9.73
C GLU A 44 -18.17 7.73 -10.07
N VAL A 45 -16.88 7.81 -10.43
CA VAL A 45 -16.24 9.08 -10.77
C VAL A 45 -16.25 9.33 -12.28
N THR A 46 -16.11 10.60 -12.63
CA THR A 46 -15.94 11.00 -14.04
C THR A 46 -14.46 11.26 -14.28
N PRO A 47 -13.82 10.59 -15.24
CA PRO A 47 -12.44 10.81 -15.56
C PRO A 47 -12.20 12.26 -16.03
N ALA A 48 -11.02 12.78 -15.75
CA ALA A 48 -10.60 14.10 -16.23
C ALA A 48 -10.57 14.12 -17.76
N SER A 49 -10.93 15.27 -18.36
CA SER A 49 -10.93 15.44 -19.80
C SER A 49 -9.54 15.38 -20.43
N ASP A 50 -8.53 15.80 -19.69
CA ASP A 50 -7.12 15.63 -20.00
C ASP A 50 -6.41 15.19 -18.72
N THR A 51 -6.03 13.92 -18.68
CA THR A 51 -5.40 13.31 -17.52
C THR A 51 -3.93 13.71 -17.38
N ARG A 52 -3.29 14.23 -18.44
CA ARG A 52 -1.89 14.69 -18.44
C ARG A 52 -1.71 16.08 -17.87
N ASP A 53 -2.77 16.89 -17.83
CA ASP A 53 -2.72 18.27 -17.34
C ASP A 53 -2.65 18.39 -15.81
N PHE A 54 -2.86 17.28 -15.08
CA PHE A 54 -2.81 17.30 -13.63
C PHE A 54 -1.37 17.51 -13.13
N GLN A 55 -1.22 18.37 -12.11
CA GLN A 55 0.07 18.77 -11.56
C GLN A 55 0.11 18.55 -10.05
N GLY A 56 1.28 18.21 -9.55
CA GLY A 56 1.56 18.14 -8.13
C GLY A 56 1.65 16.71 -7.58
N GLU A 57 1.88 16.62 -6.29
CA GLU A 57 2.00 15.39 -5.52
C GLU A 57 0.62 15.00 -4.95
N LEU A 58 0.25 13.72 -5.07
CA LEU A 58 -0.87 13.11 -4.37
C LEU A 58 -0.33 12.09 -3.38
N ILE A 59 -0.66 12.24 -2.11
CA ILE A 59 -0.30 11.30 -1.06
C ILE A 59 -1.56 10.53 -0.68
N LEU A 60 -1.57 9.26 -1.03
CA LEU A 60 -2.63 8.32 -0.66
C LEU A 60 -2.16 7.57 0.60
N ASP A 61 -2.89 7.67 1.69
CA ASP A 61 -2.67 6.88 2.91
C ASP A 61 -4.03 6.37 3.36
N LEU A 62 -4.47 5.30 2.70
CA LEU A 62 -5.82 4.77 2.88
C LEU A 62 -6.03 4.31 4.32
N ALA A 63 -7.16 4.70 4.88
CA ALA A 63 -7.59 4.19 6.18
C ALA A 63 -7.60 2.65 6.17
N ASP A 64 -7.27 2.05 7.31
CA ASP A 64 -7.34 0.61 7.42
C ASP A 64 -8.80 0.15 7.42
N ASP A 65 -9.12 -0.80 6.55
CA ASP A 65 -10.36 -1.54 6.65
C ASP A 65 -10.30 -2.46 7.87
N PRO A 66 -11.36 -2.53 8.68
CA PRO A 66 -11.43 -3.48 9.78
C PRO A 66 -11.19 -4.91 9.28
N ILE A 67 -10.56 -5.73 10.13
CA ILE A 67 -10.40 -7.15 9.83
C ILE A 67 -11.79 -7.81 9.75
N ASP A 68 -12.04 -8.53 8.65
CA ASP A 68 -13.27 -9.31 8.42
C ASP A 68 -12.91 -10.81 8.29
N PRO A 69 -12.86 -11.54 9.40
CA PRO A 69 -12.43 -12.93 9.40
C PRO A 69 -13.39 -13.85 8.65
N VAL A 70 -12.85 -14.74 7.82
CA VAL A 70 -13.65 -15.77 7.17
C VAL A 70 -14.02 -16.89 8.15
N ASP A 71 -15.29 -17.29 8.13
CA ASP A 71 -15.76 -18.43 8.89
C ASP A 71 -15.33 -19.77 8.27
N GLY A 72 -15.04 -20.76 9.12
CA GLY A 72 -14.70 -22.10 8.65
C GLY A 72 -14.45 -23.10 9.77
N PRO A 73 -14.08 -24.34 9.43
CA PRO A 73 -13.75 -25.37 10.41
C PRO A 73 -12.64 -24.95 11.36
N GLU A 74 -12.61 -25.56 12.54
CA GLU A 74 -11.47 -25.46 13.46
C GLU A 74 -10.19 -25.99 12.80
N PRO A 75 -9.01 -25.45 13.18
CA PRO A 75 -7.74 -25.90 12.66
C PRO A 75 -7.53 -27.41 12.85
N VAL A 76 -7.05 -28.08 11.81
CA VAL A 76 -6.73 -29.51 11.85
C VAL A 76 -5.22 -29.70 11.97
N LEU A 77 -4.76 -30.20 13.10
CA LEU A 77 -3.36 -30.43 13.42
C LEU A 77 -3.14 -31.90 13.87
N PRO A 78 -1.94 -32.48 13.69
CA PRO A 78 -0.78 -31.89 13.04
C PRO A 78 -0.98 -31.71 11.53
N VAL A 79 -0.30 -30.75 10.94
CA VAL A 79 -0.19 -30.59 9.49
C VAL A 79 1.29 -30.61 9.09
N THR A 80 1.59 -31.20 7.92
CA THR A 80 2.91 -31.15 7.32
C THR A 80 2.81 -30.46 5.98
N VAL A 81 3.61 -29.41 5.79
CA VAL A 81 3.69 -28.63 4.53
C VAL A 81 5.10 -28.67 3.97
N THR A 82 5.23 -28.58 2.67
CA THR A 82 6.52 -28.31 2.02
C THR A 82 6.59 -26.82 1.76
N ASP A 83 7.53 -26.13 2.39
CA ASP A 83 7.69 -24.69 2.27
C ASP A 83 8.29 -24.26 0.91
N ASN A 84 8.35 -22.96 0.64
CA ASN A 84 8.87 -22.43 -0.64
C ASN A 84 10.37 -22.71 -0.86
N GLN A 85 11.09 -23.19 0.18
CA GLN A 85 12.47 -23.65 0.08
C GLN A 85 12.59 -25.16 -0.13
N GLY A 86 11.49 -25.88 -0.24
CA GLY A 86 11.44 -27.33 -0.36
C GLY A 86 11.67 -28.08 0.96
N THR A 87 11.52 -27.40 2.10
CA THR A 87 11.65 -28.01 3.43
C THR A 87 10.30 -28.55 3.89
N GLU A 88 10.26 -29.79 4.34
CA GLU A 88 9.09 -30.34 5.04
C GLU A 88 9.05 -29.81 6.47
N VAL A 89 7.96 -29.17 6.84
CA VAL A 89 7.72 -28.59 8.17
C VAL A 89 6.46 -29.19 8.76
N GLU A 90 6.59 -29.83 9.92
CA GLU A 90 5.47 -30.33 10.71
C GLU A 90 5.04 -29.28 11.73
N ILE A 91 3.79 -28.87 11.70
CA ILE A 91 3.18 -27.92 12.63
C ILE A 91 2.19 -28.67 13.51
N THR A 92 2.46 -28.71 14.81
CA THR A 92 1.66 -29.40 15.81
C THR A 92 0.89 -28.46 16.74
N ASP A 93 1.25 -27.17 16.76
CA ASP A 93 0.69 -26.15 17.62
C ASP A 93 0.68 -24.80 16.91
N ILE A 94 -0.45 -24.12 16.90
CA ILE A 94 -0.63 -22.76 16.36
C ILE A 94 -1.16 -21.80 17.42
N SER A 95 -0.99 -22.11 18.69
CA SER A 95 -1.44 -21.22 19.78
C SER A 95 -0.62 -19.93 19.90
N ARG A 96 0.57 -19.88 19.25
CA ARG A 96 1.52 -18.76 19.29
C ARG A 96 2.11 -18.53 17.90
N ILE A 97 1.34 -17.92 17.02
CA ILE A 97 1.72 -17.65 15.62
C ILE A 97 2.55 -16.37 15.57
N LEU A 98 3.67 -16.40 14.83
CA LEU A 98 4.46 -15.22 14.50
C LEU A 98 4.57 -15.07 12.98
N PRO A 99 3.68 -14.30 12.34
CA PRO A 99 3.74 -14.00 10.91
C PRO A 99 4.61 -12.77 10.65
N LEU A 100 5.56 -12.87 9.72
CA LEU A 100 6.55 -11.82 9.45
C LEU A 100 6.87 -11.71 7.96
N ASP A 101 6.67 -10.56 7.36
CA ASP A 101 7.14 -10.21 6.02
C ASP A 101 7.37 -8.70 5.87
N LEU A 102 8.00 -8.29 4.78
CA LEU A 102 8.35 -6.89 4.53
C LEU A 102 7.12 -5.98 4.35
N TYR A 103 5.97 -6.53 3.98
CA TYR A 103 4.78 -5.78 3.58
C TYR A 103 3.63 -5.87 4.61
N GLY A 104 3.75 -6.74 5.62
CA GLY A 104 2.68 -7.00 6.61
C GLY A 104 1.51 -7.84 6.06
N THR A 105 1.66 -8.37 4.85
CA THR A 105 0.62 -9.16 4.17
C THR A 105 0.29 -10.44 4.92
N THR A 106 1.32 -11.20 5.31
CA THR A 106 1.17 -12.48 6.01
C THR A 106 0.45 -12.30 7.35
N SER A 107 0.79 -11.25 8.10
CA SER A 107 0.11 -10.91 9.36
C SER A 107 -1.38 -10.67 9.15
N ARG A 108 -1.72 -9.84 8.19
CA ARG A 108 -3.12 -9.53 7.88
C ARG A 108 -3.89 -10.76 7.43
N MET A 109 -3.29 -11.62 6.58
CA MET A 109 -3.90 -12.90 6.19
C MET A 109 -4.21 -13.79 7.38
N VAL A 110 -3.32 -13.88 8.39
CA VAL A 110 -3.59 -14.67 9.60
C VAL A 110 -4.79 -14.14 10.38
N PHE A 111 -4.95 -12.82 10.48
CA PHE A 111 -6.12 -12.20 11.11
C PHE A 111 -7.40 -12.48 10.30
N GLU A 112 -7.35 -12.33 8.98
CA GLU A 112 -8.48 -12.60 8.07
C GLU A 112 -8.88 -14.09 8.04
N LEU A 113 -7.93 -15.00 8.31
CA LEU A 113 -8.21 -16.43 8.52
C LEU A 113 -8.85 -16.71 9.89
N GLY A 114 -9.10 -15.70 10.72
CA GLY A 114 -9.73 -15.83 12.05
C GLY A 114 -8.78 -16.38 13.11
N LEU A 115 -7.47 -16.20 12.95
CA LEU A 115 -6.44 -16.65 13.89
C LEU A 115 -5.66 -15.49 14.54
N GLY A 116 -6.18 -14.28 14.47
CA GLY A 116 -5.53 -13.08 15.01
C GLY A 116 -5.28 -13.13 16.52
N ASP A 117 -6.15 -13.78 17.30
CA ASP A 117 -5.94 -13.98 18.75
C ASP A 117 -4.69 -14.81 19.07
N ASN A 118 -4.24 -15.63 18.14
CA ASN A 118 -3.06 -16.49 18.27
C ASN A 118 -1.77 -15.74 17.89
N VAL A 119 -1.86 -14.55 17.27
CA VAL A 119 -0.69 -13.77 16.86
C VAL A 119 -0.05 -13.10 18.07
N ILE A 120 1.25 -13.36 18.27
CA ILE A 120 1.98 -12.95 19.48
C ILE A 120 2.98 -11.83 19.28
N GLY A 121 3.26 -11.45 18.05
CA GLY A 121 4.22 -10.40 17.71
C GLY A 121 4.02 -9.95 16.28
N ARG A 122 4.74 -8.90 15.89
CA ARG A 122 4.67 -8.30 14.55
C ARG A 122 5.99 -7.75 14.07
N ASP A 123 6.14 -7.60 12.77
CA ASP A 123 7.13 -6.74 12.15
C ASP A 123 6.66 -5.26 12.12
N VAL A 124 7.53 -4.37 11.63
CA VAL A 124 7.25 -2.93 11.57
C VAL A 124 6.19 -2.57 10.52
N SER A 125 6.03 -3.37 9.47
CA SER A 125 5.06 -3.13 8.39
C SER A 125 3.65 -3.60 8.73
N SER A 126 3.54 -4.50 9.70
CA SER A 126 2.27 -4.95 10.26
C SER A 126 1.75 -3.89 11.25
N SER A 127 0.99 -2.89 10.75
CA SER A 127 0.64 -1.66 11.49
C SER A 127 -0.88 -1.44 11.65
N PHE A 128 -1.73 -2.34 11.12
CA PHE A 128 -3.19 -2.22 11.25
C PHE A 128 -3.65 -2.32 12.72
N ASP A 129 -4.80 -1.75 13.03
CA ASP A 129 -5.26 -1.51 14.40
C ASP A 129 -5.28 -2.77 15.27
N GLU A 130 -5.74 -3.91 14.75
CA GLU A 130 -5.91 -5.14 15.52
C GLU A 130 -4.55 -5.80 15.90
N ILE A 131 -3.45 -5.46 15.21
CA ILE A 131 -2.11 -5.98 15.54
C ILE A 131 -1.24 -4.95 16.26
N ALA A 132 -1.62 -3.68 16.29
CA ALA A 132 -0.78 -2.56 16.73
C ALA A 132 -0.18 -2.75 18.14
N ASP A 133 -0.93 -3.38 19.04
CA ASP A 133 -0.49 -3.64 20.43
C ASP A 133 0.46 -4.85 20.57
N ARG A 134 0.70 -5.62 19.51
CA ARG A 134 1.60 -6.78 19.57
C ARG A 134 3.07 -6.33 19.65
N PRO A 135 3.92 -7.04 20.41
CA PRO A 135 5.35 -6.75 20.50
C PRO A 135 6.03 -6.74 19.14
N LEU A 136 6.87 -5.72 18.91
CA LEU A 136 7.67 -5.59 17.70
C LEU A 136 8.90 -6.50 17.77
N VAL A 137 9.13 -7.30 16.73
CA VAL A 137 10.30 -8.20 16.64
C VAL A 137 11.33 -7.76 15.59
N THR A 138 11.12 -6.58 14.98
CA THR A 138 12.09 -5.96 14.08
C THR A 138 12.78 -4.76 14.73
N THR A 139 14.02 -4.51 14.32
CA THR A 139 14.87 -3.38 14.76
C THR A 139 15.45 -2.68 13.54
N ASN A 140 15.94 -1.44 13.70
CA ASN A 140 16.56 -0.68 12.61
C ASN A 140 15.70 -0.66 11.31
N GLY A 141 14.39 -0.61 11.45
CA GLY A 141 13.42 -0.78 10.37
C GLY A 141 12.99 -2.25 10.22
N HIS A 142 13.57 -2.99 9.28
CA HIS A 142 13.12 -4.33 8.90
C HIS A 142 14.08 -5.46 9.30
N GLU A 143 15.04 -5.21 10.20
CA GLU A 143 15.96 -6.25 10.67
C GLU A 143 15.30 -7.11 11.75
N LEU A 144 15.30 -8.42 11.57
CA LEU A 144 14.77 -9.37 12.55
C LEU A 144 15.66 -9.41 13.81
N SER A 145 15.03 -9.38 14.98
CA SER A 145 15.69 -9.56 16.28
C SER A 145 15.50 -10.98 16.80
N ALA A 146 16.55 -11.79 16.75
CA ALA A 146 16.51 -13.15 17.28
C ALA A 146 16.12 -13.20 18.75
N GLU A 147 16.60 -12.26 19.58
CA GLU A 147 16.27 -12.17 21.01
C GLU A 147 14.77 -11.92 21.20
N ALA A 148 14.20 -10.93 20.49
CA ALA A 148 12.78 -10.61 20.60
C ALA A 148 11.89 -11.76 20.16
N ILE A 149 12.27 -12.47 19.08
CA ILE A 149 11.51 -13.65 18.60
C ILE A 149 11.56 -14.79 19.61
N LEU A 150 12.74 -15.11 20.16
CA LEU A 150 12.91 -16.19 21.13
C LEU A 150 12.17 -15.88 22.44
N ASP A 151 12.17 -14.62 22.89
CA ASP A 151 11.44 -14.20 24.10
C ASP A 151 9.93 -14.38 23.96
N LEU A 152 9.40 -14.24 22.76
CA LEU A 152 8.00 -14.51 22.45
C LEU A 152 7.68 -16.01 22.40
N ASN A 153 8.67 -16.88 22.28
CA ASN A 153 8.50 -18.33 22.23
C ASN A 153 7.37 -18.78 21.27
N PRO A 154 7.47 -18.49 19.96
CA PRO A 154 6.44 -18.87 19.00
C PRO A 154 6.33 -20.38 18.86
N SER A 155 5.10 -20.89 18.66
CA SER A 155 4.87 -22.28 18.29
C SER A 155 5.03 -22.54 16.79
N VAL A 156 4.90 -21.48 15.98
CA VAL A 156 5.16 -21.47 14.54
C VAL A 156 5.56 -20.06 14.09
N LEU A 157 6.57 -20.00 13.24
CA LEU A 157 6.99 -18.80 12.52
C LEU A 157 6.61 -18.97 11.04
N ILE A 158 5.83 -18.04 10.50
CA ILE A 158 5.55 -17.96 9.05
C ILE A 158 6.29 -16.72 8.55
N THR A 159 7.15 -16.88 7.57
CA THR A 159 7.93 -15.79 6.99
C THR A 159 8.22 -16.06 5.52
N ASP A 160 8.80 -15.07 4.85
CA ASP A 160 9.36 -15.22 3.51
C ASP A 160 10.86 -14.86 3.52
N THR A 161 11.44 -14.54 2.40
CA THR A 161 12.85 -14.15 2.30
C THR A 161 13.05 -12.62 2.27
N SER A 162 11.99 -11.84 2.46
CA SER A 162 12.03 -10.38 2.36
C SER A 162 12.63 -9.68 3.58
N LEU A 163 12.53 -10.30 4.77
CA LEU A 163 13.14 -9.80 6.01
C LEU A 163 14.47 -10.51 6.32
N GLY A 164 15.40 -9.76 6.87
CA GLY A 164 16.73 -10.27 7.24
C GLY A 164 17.17 -9.84 8.63
N PRO A 165 18.37 -10.28 9.06
CA PRO A 165 19.28 -11.21 8.36
C PRO A 165 18.75 -12.65 8.41
N TRP A 166 19.03 -13.41 7.35
CA TRP A 166 18.56 -14.80 7.22
C TRP A 166 19.07 -15.74 8.34
N ASP A 167 20.21 -15.41 8.90
CA ASP A 167 20.79 -16.15 10.05
C ASP A 167 19.81 -16.21 11.25
N VAL A 168 18.93 -15.24 11.42
CA VAL A 168 17.90 -15.24 12.47
C VAL A 168 16.89 -16.36 12.21
N VAL A 169 16.47 -16.54 10.97
CA VAL A 169 15.55 -17.64 10.59
C VAL A 169 16.20 -19.00 10.85
N LEU A 170 17.48 -19.16 10.52
CA LEU A 170 18.23 -20.40 10.81
C LEU A 170 18.33 -20.63 12.32
N GLN A 171 18.56 -19.61 13.13
CA GLN A 171 18.57 -19.73 14.59
C GLN A 171 17.23 -20.20 15.16
N MET A 172 16.10 -19.73 14.58
CA MET A 172 14.76 -20.21 14.99
C MET A 172 14.58 -21.70 14.70
N ARG A 173 15.02 -22.17 13.52
CA ARG A 173 15.02 -23.58 13.16
C ARG A 173 15.90 -24.42 14.12
N ASP A 174 17.11 -23.91 14.45
CA ASP A 174 18.03 -24.56 15.40
C ASP A 174 17.47 -24.62 16.82
N ALA A 175 16.65 -23.64 17.21
CA ALA A 175 15.93 -23.62 18.48
C ALA A 175 14.72 -24.59 18.50
N GLY A 176 14.43 -25.26 17.39
CA GLY A 176 13.33 -26.24 17.27
C GLY A 176 11.96 -25.58 17.01
N ILE A 177 11.93 -24.30 16.62
CA ILE A 177 10.70 -23.60 16.22
C ILE A 177 10.38 -24.01 14.77
N PRO A 178 9.17 -24.53 14.47
CA PRO A 178 8.71 -24.74 13.12
C PRO A 178 8.70 -23.40 12.34
N VAL A 179 9.46 -23.32 11.24
CA VAL A 179 9.53 -22.14 10.37
C VAL A 179 9.06 -22.53 8.99
N VAL A 180 7.96 -21.94 8.57
CA VAL A 180 7.41 -22.08 7.21
C VAL A 180 7.80 -20.85 6.39
N VAL A 181 8.52 -21.06 5.31
CA VAL A 181 8.92 -20.00 4.37
C VAL A 181 7.93 -20.01 3.21
N VAL A 182 7.13 -18.97 3.13
CA VAL A 182 6.19 -18.77 2.02
C VAL A 182 6.86 -18.00 0.87
N ASP A 183 6.16 -17.83 -0.25
CA ASP A 183 6.66 -17.10 -1.39
C ASP A 183 6.88 -15.63 -1.02
N ALA A 184 8.00 -15.05 -1.45
CA ALA A 184 8.35 -13.65 -1.27
C ALA A 184 7.88 -12.78 -2.44
N ASP A 185 7.56 -13.37 -3.58
CA ASP A 185 7.05 -12.63 -4.73
C ASP A 185 5.67 -12.04 -4.41
N ARG A 186 5.47 -10.82 -4.84
CA ARG A 186 4.23 -10.07 -4.65
C ARG A 186 3.71 -9.58 -6.00
N GLY A 187 2.48 -9.97 -6.32
CA GLY A 187 1.79 -9.63 -7.55
C GLY A 187 0.35 -10.11 -7.50
N LEU A 188 -0.48 -9.67 -8.43
CA LEU A 188 -1.88 -10.08 -8.51
C LEU A 188 -2.05 -11.58 -8.75
N ASP A 189 -1.12 -12.20 -9.46
CA ASP A 189 -1.16 -13.59 -9.89
C ASP A 189 -0.83 -14.58 -8.77
N ASN A 190 -0.18 -14.13 -7.68
CA ASN A 190 0.20 -15.02 -6.58
C ASN A 190 -0.56 -14.83 -5.26
N ILE A 191 -1.53 -13.90 -5.18
CA ILE A 191 -2.32 -13.67 -3.96
C ILE A 191 -2.99 -14.94 -3.47
N THR A 192 -3.65 -15.66 -4.39
CA THR A 192 -4.35 -16.92 -4.07
C THR A 192 -3.39 -17.97 -3.55
N SER A 193 -2.26 -18.19 -4.22
CA SER A 193 -1.29 -19.21 -3.81
C SER A 193 -0.64 -18.87 -2.46
N LEU A 194 -0.33 -17.60 -2.21
CA LEU A 194 0.20 -17.14 -0.93
C LEU A 194 -0.83 -17.33 0.20
N THR A 195 -2.09 -16.94 -0.03
CA THR A 195 -3.19 -17.13 0.92
C THR A 195 -3.38 -18.59 1.28
N MET A 196 -3.35 -19.49 0.28
CA MET A 196 -3.45 -20.93 0.50
C MET A 196 -2.26 -21.49 1.27
N SER A 197 -1.03 -21.06 0.93
CA SER A 197 0.17 -21.51 1.63
C SER A 197 0.14 -21.16 3.12
N VAL A 198 -0.28 -19.96 3.47
CA VAL A 198 -0.46 -19.53 4.87
C VAL A 198 -1.56 -20.34 5.56
N ALA A 199 -2.69 -20.53 4.91
CA ALA A 199 -3.84 -21.28 5.47
C ALA A 199 -3.52 -22.77 5.67
N GLU A 200 -2.84 -23.39 4.73
CA GLU A 200 -2.40 -24.80 4.82
C GLU A 200 -1.42 -24.98 5.97
N ALA A 201 -0.43 -24.09 6.12
CA ALA A 201 0.50 -24.11 7.24
C ALA A 201 -0.19 -24.01 8.61
N LEU A 202 -1.31 -23.32 8.67
CA LEU A 202 -2.09 -23.15 9.90
C LEU A 202 -3.22 -24.17 10.07
N GLY A 203 -3.32 -25.16 9.18
CA GLY A 203 -4.33 -26.22 9.23
C GLY A 203 -5.77 -25.76 8.95
N VAL A 204 -5.96 -24.65 8.23
CA VAL A 204 -7.25 -24.06 7.89
C VAL A 204 -7.48 -23.86 6.38
N PRO A 205 -7.22 -24.87 5.52
CA PRO A 205 -7.26 -24.72 4.06
C PRO A 205 -8.64 -24.29 3.54
N GLU A 206 -9.75 -24.68 4.19
CA GLU A 206 -11.09 -24.27 3.77
C GLU A 206 -11.33 -22.76 4.03
N ARG A 207 -10.76 -22.20 5.10
CA ARG A 207 -10.77 -20.75 5.33
C ARG A 207 -9.89 -20.05 4.30
N GLY A 208 -8.72 -20.62 3.98
CA GLY A 208 -7.85 -20.12 2.91
C GLY A 208 -8.54 -19.99 1.57
N ALA A 209 -9.27 -21.06 1.15
CA ALA A 209 -10.02 -21.03 -0.10
C ALA A 209 -11.10 -19.94 -0.13
N LYS A 210 -11.84 -19.74 0.98
CA LYS A 210 -12.84 -18.67 1.07
C LYS A 210 -12.22 -17.29 1.06
N LEU A 211 -11.10 -17.10 1.74
CA LEU A 211 -10.38 -15.82 1.74
C LEU A 211 -9.86 -15.50 0.34
N ALA A 212 -9.24 -16.46 -0.32
CA ALA A 212 -8.75 -16.30 -1.68
C ALA A 212 -9.89 -15.95 -2.66
N GLU A 213 -11.01 -16.67 -2.61
CA GLU A 213 -12.21 -16.38 -3.44
C GLU A 213 -12.75 -14.96 -3.19
N ARG A 214 -12.79 -14.52 -1.93
CA ARG A 214 -13.18 -13.15 -1.58
C ARG A 214 -12.25 -12.12 -2.22
N ILE A 215 -10.94 -12.26 -2.02
CA ILE A 215 -9.94 -11.33 -2.56
C ILE A 215 -10.01 -11.29 -4.09
N GLU A 216 -10.14 -12.43 -4.75
CA GLU A 216 -10.27 -12.51 -6.21
C GLU A 216 -11.53 -11.77 -6.70
N ALA A 217 -12.67 -11.98 -6.04
CA ALA A 217 -13.93 -11.35 -6.43
C ALA A 217 -13.91 -9.82 -6.22
N GLU A 218 -13.35 -9.35 -5.09
CA GLU A 218 -13.21 -7.93 -4.79
C GLU A 218 -12.20 -7.26 -5.74
N THR A 219 -11.08 -7.93 -6.03
CA THR A 219 -10.06 -7.44 -6.99
C THR A 219 -10.66 -7.35 -8.40
N ALA A 220 -11.38 -8.37 -8.84
CA ALA A 220 -12.06 -8.34 -10.14
C ALA A 220 -13.10 -7.21 -10.23
N THR A 221 -13.82 -6.94 -9.13
CA THR A 221 -14.79 -5.84 -9.05
C THR A 221 -14.08 -4.49 -9.15
N SER A 222 -12.95 -4.34 -8.46
CA SER A 222 -12.13 -3.12 -8.52
C SER A 222 -11.59 -2.89 -9.93
N ILE A 223 -11.02 -3.91 -10.58
CA ILE A 223 -10.51 -3.83 -11.95
C ILE A 223 -11.65 -3.45 -12.93
N ALA A 224 -12.83 -4.05 -12.81
CA ALA A 224 -13.98 -3.67 -13.63
C ALA A 224 -14.39 -2.20 -13.42
N GLY A 225 -14.27 -1.67 -12.20
CA GLY A 225 -14.45 -0.25 -11.91
C GLY A 225 -13.39 0.62 -12.59
N VAL A 226 -12.13 0.22 -12.50
CA VAL A 226 -11.00 0.90 -13.15
C VAL A 226 -11.20 1.00 -14.66
N GLU A 227 -11.62 -0.08 -15.32
CA GLU A 227 -11.88 -0.11 -16.77
C GLU A 227 -12.91 0.95 -17.21
N THR A 228 -13.78 1.42 -16.33
CA THR A 228 -14.79 2.45 -16.68
C THR A 228 -14.20 3.85 -16.82
N ILE A 229 -13.04 4.12 -16.23
CA ILE A 229 -12.39 5.44 -16.22
C ILE A 229 -11.10 5.48 -17.03
N VAL A 230 -10.55 4.33 -17.40
CA VAL A 230 -9.35 4.23 -18.24
C VAL A 230 -9.71 4.62 -19.68
N PRO A 231 -8.89 5.46 -20.37
CA PRO A 231 -9.10 5.77 -21.76
C PRO A 231 -9.07 4.52 -22.65
N THR A 232 -10.01 4.43 -23.60
CA THR A 232 -10.03 3.33 -24.59
C THR A 232 -8.95 3.48 -25.68
N ASP A 233 -8.35 4.65 -25.81
CA ASP A 233 -7.22 4.90 -26.70
C ASP A 233 -5.92 4.69 -25.92
N LEU A 234 -5.20 3.64 -26.23
CA LEU A 234 -3.92 3.27 -25.59
C LEU A 234 -2.89 4.41 -25.59
N ASN A 235 -2.96 5.33 -26.56
CA ASN A 235 -2.09 6.50 -26.57
C ASN A 235 -2.44 7.52 -25.46
N GLN A 236 -3.56 7.37 -24.81
CA GLN A 236 -3.99 8.21 -23.69
C GLN A 236 -3.78 7.57 -22.33
N GLU A 237 -3.36 6.31 -22.27
CA GLU A 237 -2.91 5.68 -21.03
C GLU A 237 -1.74 6.47 -20.46
N LEU A 238 -1.72 6.58 -19.12
CA LEU A 238 -0.68 7.34 -18.44
C LEU A 238 0.57 6.49 -18.30
N ARG A 239 1.65 6.96 -18.87
CA ARG A 239 2.99 6.38 -18.77
C ARG A 239 3.48 6.49 -17.33
N THR A 240 3.48 5.39 -16.60
CA THR A 240 3.77 5.34 -15.17
C THR A 240 5.09 4.65 -14.91
N LEU A 241 5.93 5.26 -14.06
CA LEU A 241 7.22 4.72 -13.64
C LEU A 241 7.25 4.59 -12.13
N PHE A 242 7.53 3.38 -11.62
CA PHE A 242 7.71 3.18 -10.19
C PHE A 242 9.16 3.43 -9.79
N ILE A 243 9.36 4.41 -8.90
CA ILE A 243 10.68 4.73 -8.33
C ILE A 243 10.68 4.44 -6.83
N TYR A 244 11.58 3.55 -6.41
CA TYR A 244 11.91 3.35 -5.01
C TYR A 244 13.09 4.24 -4.62
N ALA A 245 12.98 4.95 -3.49
CA ALA A 245 14.03 5.80 -2.99
C ALA A 245 14.28 5.60 -1.49
N ARG A 246 15.54 5.64 -1.09
CA ARG A 246 16.02 5.88 0.28
C ARG A 246 17.11 6.95 0.19
N GLY A 247 16.70 8.21 0.11
CA GLY A 247 17.59 9.35 -0.17
C GLY A 247 18.75 9.46 0.80
N GLN A 248 18.51 9.25 2.09
CA GLN A 248 19.57 9.30 3.12
C GLN A 248 20.63 8.20 2.96
N ALA A 249 20.28 7.07 2.35
CA ALA A 249 21.19 5.97 2.06
C ALA A 249 21.78 6.04 0.63
N GLY A 250 21.34 7.00 -0.19
CA GLY A 250 21.72 7.08 -1.59
C GLY A 250 21.24 5.91 -2.45
N ILE A 251 20.12 5.29 -2.07
CA ILE A 251 19.55 4.12 -2.74
C ILE A 251 18.36 4.57 -3.58
N TYR A 252 18.41 4.25 -4.88
CA TYR A 252 17.37 4.56 -5.84
C TYR A 252 17.24 3.43 -6.84
N TYR A 253 16.02 2.87 -6.96
CA TYR A 253 15.71 1.80 -7.91
C TYR A 253 14.49 2.17 -8.74
N ILE A 254 14.49 1.72 -9.98
CA ILE A 254 13.27 1.58 -10.78
C ILE A 254 12.82 0.13 -10.63
N PHE A 255 11.56 -0.04 -10.29
CA PHE A 255 10.89 -1.32 -10.27
C PHE A 255 10.30 -1.59 -11.66
N GLY A 256 10.71 -2.69 -12.26
CA GLY A 256 10.32 -3.10 -13.60
C GLY A 256 9.50 -4.36 -13.60
N GLU A 257 9.47 -5.01 -14.76
CA GLU A 257 8.78 -6.29 -14.98
C GLU A 257 9.17 -7.32 -13.90
N ASP A 258 8.23 -8.13 -13.44
CA ASP A 258 8.41 -9.13 -12.36
C ASP A 258 8.74 -8.53 -10.97
N SER A 259 8.55 -7.24 -10.75
CA SER A 259 8.76 -6.63 -9.42
C SER A 259 7.49 -6.51 -8.58
N GLY A 260 6.34 -6.82 -9.19
CA GLY A 260 5.02 -6.55 -8.65
C GLY A 260 4.51 -5.13 -8.98
N ALA A 261 5.38 -4.15 -9.17
CA ALA A 261 4.96 -2.80 -9.56
C ALA A 261 4.30 -2.76 -10.94
N ASP A 262 4.78 -3.58 -11.87
CA ASP A 262 4.21 -3.77 -13.20
C ASP A 262 2.73 -4.19 -13.15
N SER A 263 2.41 -5.27 -12.45
CA SER A 263 1.04 -5.77 -12.33
C SER A 263 0.12 -4.78 -11.61
N LEU A 264 0.65 -4.02 -10.64
CA LEU A 264 -0.10 -2.97 -9.95
C LEU A 264 -0.44 -1.80 -10.89
N ILE A 265 0.56 -1.30 -11.65
CA ILE A 265 0.39 -0.20 -12.59
C ILE A 265 -0.64 -0.57 -13.65
N GLU A 266 -0.49 -1.76 -14.27
CA GLU A 266 -1.40 -2.23 -15.32
C GLU A 266 -2.84 -2.40 -14.80
N ALA A 267 -3.01 -3.01 -13.63
CA ALA A 267 -4.34 -3.20 -13.04
C ALA A 267 -5.00 -1.90 -12.58
N ALA A 268 -4.21 -0.87 -12.23
CA ALA A 268 -4.70 0.48 -11.98
C ALA A 268 -4.98 1.27 -13.28
N GLY A 269 -4.77 0.66 -14.44
CA GLY A 269 -5.02 1.24 -15.76
C GLY A 269 -3.89 2.12 -16.28
N GLY A 270 -2.72 2.12 -15.65
CA GLY A 270 -1.52 2.80 -16.15
C GLY A 270 -0.75 1.93 -17.13
N TYR A 271 0.11 2.57 -17.91
CA TYR A 271 1.07 1.88 -18.77
C TYR A 271 2.44 1.83 -18.09
N ASP A 272 2.92 0.63 -17.74
CA ASP A 272 4.26 0.48 -17.16
C ASP A 272 5.36 0.72 -18.21
N VAL A 273 6.07 1.84 -18.05
CA VAL A 273 7.13 2.22 -18.99
C VAL A 273 8.45 1.51 -18.75
N SER A 274 8.60 0.78 -17.66
CA SER A 274 9.80 0.00 -17.38
C SER A 274 9.98 -1.14 -18.38
N SER A 275 8.88 -1.71 -18.88
CA SER A 275 8.88 -2.75 -19.92
C SER A 275 9.48 -2.26 -21.24
N GLU A 276 9.23 -1.00 -21.66
CA GLU A 276 9.79 -0.43 -22.89
C GLU A 276 11.31 -0.29 -22.83
N ILE A 277 11.86 -0.03 -21.64
CA ILE A 277 13.30 0.10 -21.45
C ILE A 277 13.97 -1.25 -21.10
N GLY A 278 13.18 -2.34 -21.11
CA GLY A 278 13.64 -3.72 -20.91
C GLY A 278 14.16 -3.98 -19.49
N TRP A 279 13.52 -3.38 -18.46
CA TRP A 279 13.93 -3.56 -17.09
C TRP A 279 13.02 -4.57 -16.38
N SER A 280 13.66 -5.60 -15.81
CA SER A 280 13.03 -6.64 -14.99
C SER A 280 13.60 -6.59 -13.58
N GLY A 281 12.74 -6.79 -12.58
CA GLY A 281 13.07 -6.66 -11.17
C GLY A 281 13.41 -5.23 -10.75
N ALA A 282 14.07 -5.10 -9.62
CA ALA A 282 14.54 -3.81 -9.11
C ALA A 282 15.94 -3.50 -9.64
N ARG A 283 16.11 -2.40 -10.36
CA ARG A 283 17.41 -1.97 -10.90
C ARG A 283 17.77 -0.55 -10.49
N PRO A 284 19.07 -0.23 -10.28
CA PRO A 284 19.51 1.10 -9.92
C PRO A 284 19.04 2.15 -10.91
N ALA A 285 18.33 3.17 -10.43
CA ALA A 285 17.85 4.28 -11.25
C ALA A 285 19.00 5.11 -11.79
N ASN A 286 18.87 5.60 -13.03
CA ASN A 286 19.80 6.52 -13.66
C ASN A 286 19.07 7.42 -14.66
N ASP A 287 19.74 8.55 -15.02
CA ASP A 287 19.18 9.57 -15.91
C ASP A 287 18.82 9.03 -17.30
N GLU A 288 19.60 8.10 -17.85
CA GLU A 288 19.36 7.53 -19.18
C GLU A 288 18.06 6.71 -19.21
N ALA A 289 17.83 5.88 -18.19
CA ALA A 289 16.59 5.11 -18.07
C ALA A 289 15.37 6.01 -17.90
N ILE A 290 15.46 7.04 -17.04
CA ILE A 290 14.39 8.01 -16.81
C ILE A 290 14.02 8.78 -18.07
N ILE A 291 15.03 9.27 -18.81
CA ILE A 291 14.83 9.96 -20.09
C ILE A 291 14.21 9.03 -21.14
N SER A 292 14.64 7.79 -21.19
CA SER A 292 14.11 6.81 -22.14
C SER A 292 12.67 6.43 -21.84
N ALA A 293 12.33 6.33 -20.55
CA ALA A 293 10.99 6.00 -20.08
C ALA A 293 9.96 7.10 -20.36
N GLN A 294 10.36 8.39 -20.32
CA GLN A 294 9.44 9.53 -20.49
C GLN A 294 8.10 9.38 -19.73
N PRO A 295 8.13 9.21 -18.40
CA PRO A 295 6.92 9.00 -17.63
C PRO A 295 6.03 10.25 -17.60
N ASP A 296 4.70 10.03 -17.61
CA ASP A 296 3.68 11.05 -17.32
C ASP A 296 3.46 11.18 -15.80
N VAL A 297 3.67 10.08 -15.06
CA VAL A 297 3.44 9.96 -13.61
C VAL A 297 4.56 9.14 -12.97
N LEU A 298 5.01 9.59 -11.79
CA LEU A 298 5.85 8.77 -10.92
C LEU A 298 4.99 8.13 -9.84
N LEU A 299 5.18 6.84 -9.61
CA LEU A 299 4.61 6.12 -8.49
C LEU A 299 5.72 5.83 -7.49
N MET A 300 5.50 6.13 -6.21
CA MET A 300 6.53 6.03 -5.18
C MET A 300 5.95 5.55 -3.85
N MET A 301 6.81 5.05 -2.99
CA MET A 301 6.50 4.88 -1.58
C MET A 301 6.60 6.22 -0.86
N THR A 302 5.66 6.51 0.07
CA THR A 302 5.58 7.80 0.77
C THR A 302 6.89 8.12 1.51
N LYS A 303 7.41 7.17 2.30
CA LYS A 303 8.69 7.35 3.02
C LYS A 303 9.88 7.56 2.06
N GLY A 304 9.80 6.96 0.86
CA GLY A 304 10.79 7.17 -0.20
C GLY A 304 10.78 8.61 -0.70
N LEU A 305 9.60 9.13 -1.04
CA LEU A 305 9.41 10.50 -1.50
C LEU A 305 9.84 11.51 -0.41
N GLU A 306 9.44 11.29 0.84
CA GLU A 306 9.86 12.11 1.98
C GLU A 306 11.38 12.12 2.17
N SER A 307 12.03 10.96 2.01
CA SER A 307 13.48 10.79 2.23
C SER A 307 14.35 11.62 1.28
N VAL A 308 13.79 12.03 0.16
CA VAL A 308 14.45 12.87 -0.86
C VAL A 308 13.99 14.33 -0.81
N GLY A 309 12.99 14.66 0.01
CA GLY A 309 12.44 16.02 0.10
C GLY A 309 11.41 16.35 -0.97
N GLY A 310 10.58 15.36 -1.33
CA GLY A 310 9.55 15.49 -2.36
C GLY A 310 10.11 15.41 -3.78
N ILE A 311 9.26 15.73 -4.76
CA ILE A 311 9.62 15.68 -6.17
C ILE A 311 10.78 16.64 -6.51
N ASP A 312 10.87 17.78 -5.85
CA ASP A 312 11.95 18.75 -6.11
C ASP A 312 13.31 18.17 -5.74
N GLY A 313 13.42 17.50 -4.59
CA GLY A 313 14.66 16.82 -4.19
C GLY A 313 14.97 15.60 -5.07
N LEU A 314 13.95 14.90 -5.58
CA LEU A 314 14.15 13.83 -6.55
C LEU A 314 14.69 14.37 -7.89
N ILE A 315 14.20 15.54 -8.35
CA ILE A 315 14.72 16.21 -9.54
C ILE A 315 16.16 16.70 -9.32
N GLU A 316 16.52 17.16 -8.12
CA GLU A 316 17.93 17.50 -7.81
C GLU A 316 18.84 16.27 -7.91
N GLN A 317 18.35 15.10 -7.48
CA GLN A 317 19.08 13.83 -7.58
C GLN A 317 19.15 13.31 -9.02
N PHE A 318 18.08 13.43 -9.80
CA PHE A 318 17.98 13.01 -11.19
C PHE A 318 17.52 14.17 -12.06
N PRO A 319 18.47 15.03 -12.53
CA PRO A 319 18.10 16.19 -13.36
C PRO A 319 17.41 15.83 -14.67
N ALA A 320 17.51 14.59 -15.12
CA ALA A 320 16.80 14.07 -16.28
C ALA A 320 15.27 14.14 -16.10
N LEU A 321 14.77 13.99 -14.89
CA LEU A 321 13.33 14.10 -14.59
C LEU A 321 12.73 15.43 -15.03
N ALA A 322 13.46 16.54 -14.92
CA ALA A 322 12.99 17.85 -15.35
C ALA A 322 12.63 17.91 -16.85
N ASN A 323 13.10 16.94 -17.65
CA ASN A 323 12.83 16.83 -19.08
C ASN A 323 11.75 15.79 -19.41
N THR A 324 11.11 15.21 -18.42
CA THR A 324 9.97 14.29 -18.58
C THR A 324 8.67 15.00 -18.28
N PRO A 325 7.51 14.53 -18.80
CA PRO A 325 6.21 15.08 -18.44
C PRO A 325 5.96 15.03 -16.91
N ALA A 326 6.28 13.91 -16.24
CA ALA A 326 6.13 13.78 -14.79
C ALA A 326 6.93 14.85 -14.03
N GLY A 327 8.17 15.09 -14.38
CA GLY A 327 9.00 16.10 -13.72
C GLY A 327 8.53 17.53 -14.01
N GLN A 328 8.10 17.83 -15.25
CA GLN A 328 7.57 19.15 -15.62
C GLN A 328 6.27 19.48 -14.87
N ASN A 329 5.40 18.49 -14.70
CA ASN A 329 4.14 18.62 -13.98
C ASN A 329 4.28 18.34 -12.47
N ARG A 330 5.47 17.96 -11.99
CA ARG A 330 5.71 17.50 -10.61
C ARG A 330 4.74 16.42 -10.19
N ARG A 331 4.34 15.56 -11.12
CA ARG A 331 3.29 14.59 -10.92
C ARG A 331 3.82 13.32 -10.29
N VAL A 332 3.53 13.16 -9.01
CA VAL A 332 3.86 11.97 -8.21
C VAL A 332 2.60 11.51 -7.50
N ILE A 333 2.39 10.21 -7.49
CA ILE A 333 1.43 9.53 -6.62
C ILE A 333 2.28 8.71 -5.63
N ALA A 334 2.10 8.95 -4.34
CA ALA A 334 2.79 8.21 -3.30
C ALA A 334 1.81 7.54 -2.36
N MET A 335 2.18 6.34 -1.88
CA MET A 335 1.39 5.54 -0.95
C MET A 335 2.34 4.84 0.04
N PRO A 336 1.92 4.57 1.30
CA PRO A 336 2.75 3.85 2.26
C PRO A 336 3.25 2.52 1.74
N ASP A 337 4.46 2.15 2.17
CA ASP A 337 5.15 0.92 1.77
C ASP A 337 4.27 -0.32 2.04
N GLU A 338 3.63 -0.33 3.21
CA GLU A 338 2.73 -1.39 3.68
C GLU A 338 1.36 -1.44 2.97
N GLN A 339 1.10 -0.49 2.06
CA GLN A 339 -0.13 -0.47 1.24
C GLN A 339 0.17 -0.81 -0.21
N ILE A 340 1.14 -0.10 -0.81
CA ILE A 340 1.31 -0.05 -2.27
C ILE A 340 1.71 -1.39 -2.91
N LEU A 341 2.52 -2.21 -2.23
CA LEU A 341 2.99 -3.52 -2.71
C LEU A 341 2.61 -4.66 -1.76
N SER A 342 1.60 -4.49 -0.92
CA SER A 342 1.23 -5.49 0.07
C SER A 342 0.57 -6.73 -0.53
N TYR A 343 -0.10 -6.63 -1.64
CA TYR A 343 -0.83 -7.69 -2.33
C TYR A 343 -1.56 -8.69 -1.40
N GLY A 344 -2.85 -8.49 -1.24
CA GLY A 344 -3.70 -9.27 -0.35
C GLY A 344 -5.08 -8.65 -0.25
N THR A 345 -5.69 -8.66 0.93
CA THR A 345 -7.03 -8.14 1.16
C THR A 345 -7.18 -6.64 0.92
N ARG A 346 -6.09 -5.86 0.92
CA ARG A 346 -6.10 -4.42 0.61
C ARG A 346 -5.97 -4.11 -0.89
N THR A 347 -5.59 -5.08 -1.70
CA THR A 347 -5.35 -4.88 -3.14
C THR A 347 -6.51 -4.20 -3.87
N PRO A 348 -7.79 -4.58 -3.66
CA PRO A 348 -8.92 -3.92 -4.30
C PRO A 348 -9.00 -2.41 -4.03
N ALA A 349 -8.81 -2.00 -2.77
CA ALA A 349 -8.84 -0.60 -2.37
C ALA A 349 -7.65 0.19 -2.93
N VAL A 350 -6.46 -0.41 -2.93
CA VAL A 350 -5.25 0.19 -3.52
C VAL A 350 -5.41 0.42 -5.01
N LEU A 351 -5.88 -0.56 -5.76
CA LEU A 351 -6.14 -0.44 -7.21
C LEU A 351 -7.15 0.67 -7.51
N ASN A 352 -8.26 0.69 -6.77
CA ASN A 352 -9.27 1.72 -6.91
C ASN A 352 -8.70 3.12 -6.67
N ALA A 353 -7.97 3.32 -5.58
CA ALA A 353 -7.41 4.62 -5.22
C ALA A 353 -6.35 5.09 -6.24
N LEU A 354 -5.48 4.19 -6.69
CA LEU A 354 -4.48 4.49 -7.71
C LEU A 354 -5.13 4.88 -9.05
N ALA A 355 -6.16 4.14 -9.48
CA ALA A 355 -6.88 4.46 -10.70
C ALA A 355 -7.57 5.83 -10.64
N VAL A 356 -8.20 6.16 -9.51
CA VAL A 356 -8.80 7.48 -9.30
C VAL A 356 -7.73 8.56 -9.30
N ALA A 357 -6.57 8.35 -8.67
CA ALA A 357 -5.44 9.27 -8.68
C ALA A 357 -4.83 9.46 -10.08
N LEU A 358 -4.84 8.43 -10.91
CA LEU A 358 -4.38 8.50 -12.29
C LEU A 358 -5.37 9.27 -13.18
N TYR A 359 -6.67 8.93 -13.14
CA TYR A 359 -7.63 9.35 -14.15
C TYR A 359 -8.70 10.32 -13.67
N ALA A 360 -8.95 10.41 -12.38
CA ALA A 360 -9.94 11.32 -11.79
C ALA A 360 -9.40 12.04 -10.53
N PRO A 361 -8.17 12.61 -10.56
CA PRO A 361 -7.54 13.17 -9.36
C PRO A 361 -8.34 14.30 -8.72
N GLY A 362 -9.19 14.98 -9.47
CA GLY A 362 -10.10 16.00 -8.93
C GLY A 362 -11.27 15.48 -8.09
N ALA A 363 -11.40 14.15 -7.97
CA ALA A 363 -12.41 13.50 -7.12
C ALA A 363 -11.86 13.11 -5.72
N LEU A 364 -10.54 13.23 -5.53
CA LEU A 364 -9.81 12.95 -4.28
C LEU A 364 -9.78 14.14 -3.33
#